data_14250a7301ed5bbd9c8537ddb952e574
#
_entry.id   14250a7301ed5bbd9c8537ddb952e574
#
_cell.length_a   1.000
_cell.length_b   1.000
_cell.length_c   1.000
_cell.angle_alpha   90.00
_cell.angle_beta   90.00
_cell.angle_gamma   90.00
#
_symmetry.space_group_name_H-M   'P 1'
#
loop_
_entity.id
_entity.type
_entity.pdbx_description
1 polymer ?
#
loop_
_entity_poly.entity_id
_entity_poly.type
_entity_poly.pdbx_seq_one_letter_code
_entity_poly.pdbx_strand_id
1 'polypeptide(L)'
;MVGFLCAFSLATVALRAGWNPRLAAQYLDKRQQEWAGWPPAKAVTGGTCFSCHTGATYLLARPAVRKVLGESRPTPYEKALVDGLRARTGVLDARKIKSGFAAEPVASEALGVESVYAALFLARAADTSGTTLESGAAKAFDRLWTLQLREGPARGAWPWLSLDLNPYEMPDSQFYGAAMAALAVGNAPAGYRQEPNVRKSVAALNAYLARARDAQPLHNRIVLLWAATRLPDAMPEAARRSTIEEIWQTQQPDGGWSLDSLGPWHPREGAPVSKGSNCYATGLVASVLEALPETREVDAADARLARAEAWLESHQDRQAGYWAAESMNKQYPPGSIEASFMRDAATAFAALALSEAAGRTAK
;
A
#
# COMPACT_ATOMS: atom_id res chain seq x y z
N MET A 1 -28.31 25.46 59.77
CA MET A 1 -28.31 25.56 58.29
C MET A 1 -26.88 25.29 57.85
N VAL A 2 -26.63 24.08 57.33
CA VAL A 2 -25.33 23.67 56.83
C VAL A 2 -25.46 23.62 55.31
N GLY A 3 -24.77 24.54 54.63
CA GLY A 3 -24.79 24.62 53.17
C GLY A 3 -23.81 23.62 52.53
N PHE A 4 -24.32 22.67 51.79
CA PHE A 4 -23.52 21.78 50.94
C PHE A 4 -23.10 22.53 49.63
N LEU A 5 -21.82 22.80 49.51
CA LEU A 5 -21.21 23.25 48.24
C LEU A 5 -20.94 22.01 47.38
N CYS A 6 -21.75 21.77 46.35
CA CYS A 6 -21.45 20.84 45.29
C CYS A 6 -20.36 21.45 44.37
N ALA A 7 -19.15 20.92 44.47
CA ALA A 7 -18.10 21.22 43.49
C ALA A 7 -18.37 20.41 42.19
N PHE A 8 -18.84 21.12 41.18
CA PHE A 8 -18.88 20.56 39.82
C PHE A 8 -17.46 20.50 39.26
N SER A 9 -16.90 19.29 39.19
CA SER A 9 -15.66 19.03 38.49
C SER A 9 -15.96 19.08 36.98
N LEU A 10 -15.62 20.18 36.32
CA LEU A 10 -15.59 20.28 34.87
C LEU A 10 -14.42 19.40 34.37
N ALA A 11 -14.73 18.16 34.02
CA ALA A 11 -13.83 17.34 33.23
C ALA A 11 -13.67 18.06 31.86
N THR A 12 -12.56 18.73 31.67
CA THR A 12 -12.12 19.20 30.36
C THR A 12 -11.91 17.98 29.47
N VAL A 13 -12.92 17.62 28.66
CA VAL A 13 -12.72 16.75 27.51
C VAL A 13 -11.77 17.52 26.59
N ALA A 14 -10.49 17.15 26.64
CA ALA A 14 -9.54 17.59 25.64
C ALA A 14 -10.11 17.11 24.29
N LEU A 15 -10.60 18.05 23.49
CA LEU A 15 -10.91 17.80 22.09
C LEU A 15 -9.65 17.18 21.49
N ARG A 16 -9.68 15.89 21.19
CA ARG A 16 -8.63 15.25 20.39
C ARG A 16 -8.55 16.07 19.10
N ALA A 17 -7.44 16.76 18.93
CA ALA A 17 -7.14 17.41 17.67
C ALA A 17 -6.88 16.29 16.65
N GLY A 18 -7.93 15.86 15.98
CA GLY A 18 -7.85 14.83 14.94
C GLY A 18 -6.84 15.20 13.86
N TRP A 19 -6.47 14.26 13.01
CA TRP A 19 -5.60 14.53 11.87
C TRP A 19 -6.27 15.52 10.90
N ASN A 20 -5.44 16.12 10.03
CA ASN A 20 -5.91 17.06 9.01
C ASN A 20 -5.88 16.41 7.61
N PRO A 21 -7.01 15.86 7.11
CA PRO A 21 -7.06 15.20 5.81
C PRO A 21 -6.76 16.14 4.64
N ARG A 22 -7.04 17.44 4.77
CA ARG A 22 -6.75 18.43 3.73
C ARG A 22 -5.26 18.66 3.57
N LEU A 23 -4.52 18.78 4.65
CA LEU A 23 -3.06 18.91 4.60
C LEU A 23 -2.40 17.62 4.08
N ALA A 24 -2.89 16.45 4.48
CA ALA A 24 -2.40 15.17 3.95
C ALA A 24 -2.63 15.08 2.42
N ALA A 25 -3.82 15.45 1.95
CA ALA A 25 -4.13 15.50 0.52
C ALA A 25 -3.19 16.47 -0.22
N GLN A 26 -2.99 17.68 0.31
CA GLN A 26 -2.09 18.68 -0.28
C GLN A 26 -0.64 18.17 -0.37
N TYR A 27 -0.15 17.51 0.69
CA TYR A 27 1.18 16.90 0.66
C TYR A 27 1.27 15.83 -0.44
N LEU A 28 0.34 14.88 -0.47
CA LEU A 28 0.32 13.80 -1.45
C LEU A 28 0.24 14.34 -2.89
N ASP A 29 -0.65 15.30 -3.14
CA ASP A 29 -0.81 15.93 -4.45
C ASP A 29 0.46 16.67 -4.88
N LYS A 30 1.10 17.41 -3.96
CA LYS A 30 2.38 18.09 -4.21
C LYS A 30 3.48 17.08 -4.57
N ARG A 31 3.60 15.98 -3.82
CA ARG A 31 4.62 14.97 -4.09
C ARG A 31 4.42 14.30 -5.46
N GLN A 32 3.17 14.04 -5.84
CA GLN A 32 2.87 13.51 -7.17
C GLN A 32 3.18 14.54 -8.28
N GLN A 33 2.97 15.81 -8.02
CA GLN A 33 3.38 16.89 -8.93
C GLN A 33 4.90 16.96 -9.10
N GLU A 34 5.66 16.89 -8.00
CA GLU A 34 7.12 16.88 -8.02
C GLU A 34 7.65 15.66 -8.77
N TRP A 35 7.07 14.47 -8.54
CA TRP A 35 7.41 13.26 -9.29
C TRP A 35 7.14 13.43 -10.80
N ALA A 36 5.99 13.97 -11.17
CA ALA A 36 5.63 14.21 -12.57
C ALA A 36 6.55 15.22 -13.26
N GLY A 37 7.08 16.19 -12.51
CA GLY A 37 8.03 17.19 -13.00
C GLY A 37 9.49 16.72 -13.03
N TRP A 38 9.80 15.59 -12.38
CA TRP A 38 11.18 15.09 -12.27
C TRP A 38 11.64 14.41 -13.56
N PRO A 39 12.70 14.91 -14.24
CA PRO A 39 13.12 14.37 -15.52
C PRO A 39 13.38 12.85 -15.53
N PRO A 40 14.03 12.26 -14.48
CA PRO A 40 14.21 10.81 -14.43
C PRO A 40 12.93 9.99 -14.33
N ALA A 41 11.80 10.57 -13.91
CA ALA A 41 10.51 9.90 -13.86
C ALA A 41 9.75 9.91 -15.20
N LYS A 42 10.25 10.64 -16.20
CA LYS A 42 9.57 10.74 -17.50
C LYS A 42 9.50 9.37 -18.17
N ALA A 43 8.31 8.93 -18.50
CA ALA A 43 8.08 7.73 -19.27
C ALA A 43 8.20 8.01 -20.78
N VAL A 44 8.58 7.01 -21.55
CA VAL A 44 8.61 7.09 -23.02
C VAL A 44 7.20 7.08 -23.58
N THR A 45 6.29 6.33 -22.93
CA THR A 45 4.89 6.23 -23.32
C THR A 45 4.00 6.53 -22.11
N GLY A 46 3.01 7.40 -22.29
CA GLY A 46 1.97 7.61 -21.27
C GLY A 46 2.40 8.40 -20.04
N GLY A 47 3.12 9.51 -20.21
CA GLY A 47 3.40 10.48 -19.14
C GLY A 47 4.60 10.11 -18.28
N THR A 48 4.39 9.77 -17.01
CA THR A 48 5.47 9.42 -16.07
C THR A 48 5.52 7.93 -15.79
N CYS A 49 6.73 7.43 -15.50
CA CYS A 49 6.95 6.11 -14.93
C CYS A 49 6.18 5.98 -13.61
N PHE A 50 5.63 4.82 -13.35
CA PHE A 50 4.87 4.55 -12.13
C PHE A 50 5.84 4.21 -10.99
N SER A 51 5.82 5.02 -9.94
CA SER A 51 6.69 4.83 -8.77
C SER A 51 6.04 3.91 -7.75
N CYS A 52 6.79 2.94 -7.23
CA CYS A 52 6.36 2.10 -6.12
C CYS A 52 6.15 2.90 -4.82
N HIS A 53 6.96 3.94 -4.63
CA HIS A 53 6.97 4.73 -3.39
C HIS A 53 5.97 5.89 -3.41
N THR A 54 5.89 6.63 -4.51
CA THR A 54 5.06 7.85 -4.62
C THR A 54 3.75 7.55 -5.36
N GLY A 55 3.80 7.02 -6.58
CA GLY A 55 2.60 6.81 -7.40
C GLY A 55 1.69 5.69 -6.89
N ALA A 56 2.26 4.53 -6.51
CA ALA A 56 1.47 3.41 -6.01
C ALA A 56 0.79 3.76 -4.69
N THR A 57 1.54 4.27 -3.73
CA THR A 57 1.01 4.64 -2.41
C THR A 57 0.01 5.79 -2.50
N TYR A 58 0.23 6.75 -3.42
CA TYR A 58 -0.72 7.80 -3.73
C TYR A 58 -2.07 7.23 -4.19
N LEU A 59 -2.09 6.34 -5.18
CA LEU A 59 -3.34 5.73 -5.68
C LEU A 59 -3.98 4.76 -4.68
N LEU A 60 -3.25 4.25 -3.70
CA LEU A 60 -3.83 3.49 -2.59
C LEU A 60 -4.60 4.40 -1.63
N ALA A 61 -4.07 5.56 -1.29
CA ALA A 61 -4.56 6.41 -0.21
C ALA A 61 -5.45 7.58 -0.69
N ARG A 62 -5.06 8.28 -1.76
CA ARG A 62 -5.73 9.52 -2.16
C ARG A 62 -7.24 9.39 -2.45
N PRO A 63 -7.72 8.27 -3.05
CA PRO A 63 -9.15 8.06 -3.20
C PRO A 63 -9.92 7.96 -1.87
N ALA A 64 -9.32 7.37 -0.82
CA ALA A 64 -9.93 7.30 0.50
C ALA A 64 -9.97 8.69 1.18
N VAL A 65 -8.86 9.44 1.12
CA VAL A 65 -8.79 10.82 1.60
C VAL A 65 -9.79 11.72 0.87
N ARG A 66 -9.92 11.57 -0.46
CA ARG A 66 -10.90 12.28 -1.28
C ARG A 66 -12.33 12.06 -0.78
N LYS A 67 -12.65 10.82 -0.43
CA LYS A 67 -13.96 10.46 0.14
C LYS A 67 -14.22 11.17 1.48
N VAL A 68 -13.24 11.20 2.38
CA VAL A 68 -13.33 11.93 3.65
C VAL A 68 -13.53 13.43 3.43
N LEU A 69 -12.88 13.99 2.40
CA LEU A 69 -13.00 15.41 2.05
C LEU A 69 -14.30 15.75 1.29
N GLY A 70 -15.12 14.76 0.93
CA GLY A 70 -16.34 14.96 0.13
C GLY A 70 -16.04 15.37 -1.33
N GLU A 71 -14.85 15.12 -1.84
CA GLU A 71 -14.47 15.44 -3.21
C GLU A 71 -15.08 14.39 -4.17
N SER A 72 -15.95 14.81 -5.05
CA SER A 72 -16.73 13.91 -5.93
C SER A 72 -15.95 13.39 -7.14
N ARG A 73 -14.84 14.03 -7.52
CA ARG A 73 -14.06 13.69 -8.73
C ARG A 73 -12.62 13.33 -8.38
N PRO A 74 -12.01 12.40 -9.12
CA PRO A 74 -10.57 12.15 -9.03
C PRO A 74 -9.78 13.44 -9.30
N THR A 75 -8.64 13.58 -8.61
CA THR A 75 -7.72 14.68 -8.85
C THR A 75 -7.09 14.56 -10.25
N PRO A 76 -6.54 15.65 -10.81
CA PRO A 76 -5.76 15.58 -12.04
C PRO A 76 -4.60 14.57 -11.96
N TYR A 77 -4.01 14.40 -10.79
CA TYR A 77 -2.90 13.46 -10.56
C TYR A 77 -3.37 12.00 -10.51
N GLU A 78 -4.49 11.69 -9.82
CA GLU A 78 -5.12 10.37 -9.88
C GLU A 78 -5.41 9.99 -11.34
N LYS A 79 -6.04 10.92 -12.07
CA LYS A 79 -6.38 10.72 -13.47
C LYS A 79 -5.15 10.49 -14.34
N ALA A 80 -4.11 11.32 -14.21
CA ALA A 80 -2.89 11.20 -15.01
C ALA A 80 -2.17 9.86 -14.78
N LEU A 81 -2.10 9.38 -13.53
CA LEU A 81 -1.51 8.06 -13.22
C LEU A 81 -2.31 6.92 -13.83
N VAL A 82 -3.63 6.93 -13.68
CA VAL A 82 -4.52 5.90 -14.24
C VAL A 82 -4.48 5.89 -15.76
N ASP A 83 -4.51 7.06 -16.40
CA ASP A 83 -4.38 7.19 -17.87
C ASP A 83 -3.02 6.73 -18.37
N GLY A 84 -1.94 7.02 -17.65
CA GLY A 84 -0.60 6.55 -17.95
C GLY A 84 -0.51 5.02 -17.89
N LEU A 85 -1.06 4.39 -16.84
CA LEU A 85 -1.13 2.93 -16.75
C LEU A 85 -1.98 2.34 -17.89
N ARG A 86 -3.12 2.94 -18.22
CA ARG A 86 -3.99 2.51 -19.31
C ARG A 86 -3.28 2.59 -20.66
N ALA A 87 -2.53 3.64 -20.92
CA ALA A 87 -1.76 3.83 -22.18
C ALA A 87 -0.67 2.75 -22.36
N ARG A 88 -0.20 2.14 -21.27
CA ARG A 88 0.88 1.15 -21.30
C ARG A 88 0.43 -0.29 -21.13
N THR A 89 -0.87 -0.58 -21.10
CA THR A 89 -1.37 -1.96 -20.91
C THR A 89 -0.91 -2.95 -21.98
N GLY A 90 -0.61 -2.50 -23.20
CA GLY A 90 -0.08 -3.34 -24.28
C GLY A 90 1.45 -3.33 -24.42
N VAL A 91 2.17 -2.66 -23.52
CA VAL A 91 3.63 -2.53 -23.62
C VAL A 91 4.31 -3.78 -23.05
N LEU A 92 5.06 -4.49 -23.87
CA LEU A 92 5.89 -5.65 -23.50
C LEU A 92 7.41 -5.39 -23.68
N ASP A 93 7.80 -4.16 -23.95
CA ASP A 93 9.20 -3.71 -24.03
C ASP A 93 9.44 -2.63 -22.98
N ALA A 94 10.26 -2.96 -21.97
CA ALA A 94 10.55 -2.06 -20.84
C ALA A 94 11.13 -0.70 -21.28
N ARG A 95 11.86 -0.65 -22.40
CA ARG A 95 12.41 0.59 -22.96
C ARG A 95 11.32 1.59 -23.35
N LYS A 96 10.12 1.10 -23.68
CA LYS A 96 8.94 1.93 -23.95
C LYS A 96 8.28 2.48 -22.69
N ILE A 97 8.60 1.92 -21.51
CA ILE A 97 8.21 2.48 -20.23
C ILE A 97 9.23 3.52 -19.81
N LYS A 98 10.51 3.14 -19.72
CA LYS A 98 11.61 4.01 -19.32
C LYS A 98 12.89 3.61 -20.05
N SER A 99 13.56 4.56 -20.67
CA SER A 99 14.75 4.29 -21.49
C SER A 99 15.90 3.62 -20.69
N GLY A 100 15.99 3.87 -19.39
CA GLY A 100 16.96 3.22 -18.49
C GLY A 100 16.67 1.75 -18.17
N PHE A 101 15.50 1.22 -18.55
CA PHE A 101 15.13 -0.18 -18.34
C PHE A 101 15.46 -1.06 -19.54
N ALA A 102 16.66 -0.90 -20.09
CA ALA A 102 17.03 -1.57 -21.33
C ALA A 102 17.73 -2.92 -21.14
N ALA A 103 18.35 -3.13 -19.95
CA ALA A 103 19.16 -4.32 -19.67
C ALA A 103 18.42 -5.30 -18.77
N GLU A 104 18.62 -6.60 -18.99
CA GLU A 104 18.15 -7.65 -18.09
C GLU A 104 19.05 -7.72 -16.83
N PRO A 105 18.51 -8.11 -15.67
CA PRO A 105 17.12 -8.51 -15.43
C PRO A 105 16.13 -7.35 -15.22
N VAL A 106 16.62 -6.11 -15.07
CA VAL A 106 15.80 -4.92 -14.73
C VAL A 106 14.67 -4.69 -15.75
N ALA A 107 14.90 -5.01 -17.02
CA ALA A 107 13.87 -4.87 -18.07
C ALA A 107 12.64 -5.74 -17.81
N SER A 108 12.81 -7.04 -17.55
CA SER A 108 11.71 -7.95 -17.25
C SER A 108 11.08 -7.67 -15.88
N GLU A 109 11.89 -7.31 -14.89
CA GLU A 109 11.44 -6.94 -13.55
C GLU A 109 10.54 -5.70 -13.58
N ALA A 110 10.93 -4.65 -14.29
CA ALA A 110 10.14 -3.44 -14.46
C ALA A 110 8.80 -3.69 -15.17
N LEU A 111 8.79 -4.57 -16.17
CA LEU A 111 7.55 -4.99 -16.84
C LEU A 111 6.62 -5.74 -15.88
N GLY A 112 7.17 -6.62 -15.04
CA GLY A 112 6.42 -7.35 -14.02
C GLY A 112 5.77 -6.40 -13.01
N VAL A 113 6.53 -5.49 -12.43
CA VAL A 113 6.05 -4.47 -11.48
C VAL A 113 4.92 -3.65 -12.10
N GLU A 114 5.14 -3.11 -13.30
CA GLU A 114 4.14 -2.28 -13.97
C GLU A 114 2.87 -3.05 -14.34
N SER A 115 2.98 -4.34 -14.70
CA SER A 115 1.81 -5.16 -15.02
C SER A 115 0.92 -5.39 -13.80
N VAL A 116 1.53 -5.64 -12.63
CA VAL A 116 0.81 -5.82 -11.37
C VAL A 116 0.09 -4.54 -10.96
N TYR A 117 0.77 -3.41 -10.98
CA TYR A 117 0.15 -2.13 -10.61
C TYR A 117 -0.89 -1.67 -11.63
N ALA A 118 -0.69 -1.90 -12.93
CA ALA A 118 -1.71 -1.60 -13.94
C ALA A 118 -2.98 -2.41 -13.68
N ALA A 119 -2.88 -3.72 -13.46
CA ALA A 119 -4.03 -4.55 -13.13
C ALA A 119 -4.73 -4.07 -11.86
N LEU A 120 -3.98 -3.79 -10.79
CA LEU A 120 -4.54 -3.33 -9.51
C LEU A 120 -5.31 -2.02 -9.66
N PHE A 121 -4.67 -1.00 -10.21
CA PHE A 121 -5.26 0.34 -10.21
C PHE A 121 -6.30 0.55 -11.28
N LEU A 122 -6.22 -0.17 -12.41
CA LEU A 122 -7.29 -0.14 -13.41
C LEU A 122 -8.52 -0.94 -12.95
N ALA A 123 -8.34 -2.04 -12.22
CA ALA A 123 -9.46 -2.74 -11.59
C ALA A 123 -10.17 -1.87 -10.51
N ARG A 124 -9.39 -1.14 -9.70
CA ARG A 124 -9.94 -0.23 -8.67
C ARG A 124 -10.60 1.03 -9.24
N ALA A 125 -10.16 1.49 -10.40
CA ALA A 125 -10.72 2.66 -11.07
C ALA A 125 -11.98 2.31 -11.91
N ALA A 126 -12.18 1.04 -12.24
CA ALA A 126 -13.34 0.56 -12.97
C ALA A 126 -14.59 0.56 -12.09
N ASP A 127 -15.75 0.73 -12.72
CA ASP A 127 -17.04 0.47 -12.07
C ASP A 127 -17.16 -1.03 -11.77
N THR A 128 -17.18 -1.40 -10.50
CA THR A 128 -17.27 -2.79 -10.03
C THR A 128 -18.69 -3.32 -10.00
N SER A 129 -19.70 -2.52 -10.36
CA SER A 129 -21.12 -2.95 -10.44
C SER A 129 -21.38 -3.95 -11.58
N GLY A 130 -20.46 -4.02 -12.57
CA GLY A 130 -20.53 -4.95 -13.69
C GLY A 130 -19.98 -6.35 -13.36
N THR A 131 -20.35 -7.33 -14.21
CA THR A 131 -19.84 -8.71 -14.14
C THR A 131 -18.54 -8.91 -14.93
N THR A 132 -18.17 -7.96 -15.78
CA THR A 132 -17.02 -8.00 -16.69
C THR A 132 -16.05 -6.86 -16.39
N LEU A 133 -14.77 -7.09 -16.70
CA LEU A 133 -13.77 -6.03 -16.65
C LEU A 133 -14.02 -4.97 -17.73
N GLU A 134 -13.86 -3.71 -17.37
CA GLU A 134 -13.76 -2.61 -18.35
C GLU A 134 -12.52 -2.85 -19.25
N SER A 135 -12.60 -2.42 -20.52
CA SER A 135 -11.63 -2.79 -21.56
C SER A 135 -10.16 -2.45 -21.21
N GLY A 136 -9.93 -1.35 -20.50
CA GLY A 136 -8.59 -0.98 -20.03
C GLY A 136 -8.06 -1.92 -18.95
N ALA A 137 -8.91 -2.30 -18.00
CA ALA A 137 -8.59 -3.28 -16.97
C ALA A 137 -8.39 -4.68 -17.58
N ALA A 138 -9.23 -5.09 -18.54
CA ALA A 138 -9.08 -6.37 -19.24
C ALA A 138 -7.69 -6.51 -19.90
N LYS A 139 -7.26 -5.50 -20.66
CA LYS A 139 -5.92 -5.48 -21.26
C LYS A 139 -4.79 -5.51 -20.22
N ALA A 140 -4.98 -4.87 -19.07
CA ALA A 140 -3.99 -4.93 -18.00
C ALA A 140 -3.87 -6.33 -17.41
N PHE A 141 -5.00 -7.04 -17.23
CA PHE A 141 -4.98 -8.42 -16.77
C PHE A 141 -4.45 -9.39 -17.83
N ASP A 142 -4.72 -9.18 -19.13
CA ASP A 142 -4.11 -9.98 -20.20
C ASP A 142 -2.58 -9.87 -20.15
N ARG A 143 -2.05 -8.65 -19.97
CA ARG A 143 -0.61 -8.43 -19.79
C ARG A 143 -0.11 -9.07 -18.49
N LEU A 144 -0.82 -8.93 -17.40
CA LEU A 144 -0.48 -9.56 -16.11
C LEU A 144 -0.28 -11.07 -16.30
N TRP A 145 -1.25 -11.76 -16.90
CA TRP A 145 -1.18 -13.21 -17.12
C TRP A 145 -0.11 -13.63 -18.14
N THR A 146 0.17 -12.78 -19.13
CA THR A 146 1.26 -13.02 -20.09
C THR A 146 2.62 -13.03 -19.39
N LEU A 147 2.84 -12.16 -18.41
CA LEU A 147 4.10 -12.02 -17.68
C LEU A 147 4.21 -12.91 -16.43
N GLN A 148 3.16 -13.67 -16.09
CA GLN A 148 3.22 -14.61 -14.96
C GLN A 148 4.26 -15.71 -15.21
N LEU A 149 5.16 -15.92 -14.26
CA LEU A 149 6.19 -16.95 -14.33
C LEU A 149 5.57 -18.36 -14.33
N ARG A 150 5.96 -19.17 -15.30
CA ARG A 150 5.39 -20.51 -15.54
C ARG A 150 6.26 -21.61 -14.97
N GLU A 151 7.52 -21.34 -14.67
CA GLU A 151 8.54 -22.31 -14.27
C GLU A 151 9.39 -21.77 -13.12
N GLY A 152 10.27 -22.62 -12.59
CA GLY A 152 11.22 -22.29 -11.55
C GLY A 152 10.61 -22.09 -10.15
N PRO A 153 11.43 -21.70 -9.18
CA PRO A 153 11.01 -21.48 -7.78
C PRO A 153 9.92 -20.41 -7.64
N ALA A 154 9.95 -19.42 -8.51
CA ALA A 154 9.00 -18.29 -8.51
C ALA A 154 7.75 -18.56 -9.40
N ARG A 155 7.54 -19.78 -9.87
CA ARG A 155 6.34 -20.13 -10.65
C ARG A 155 5.07 -19.66 -9.95
N GLY A 156 4.25 -18.88 -10.65
CA GLY A 156 3.01 -18.30 -10.15
C GLY A 156 3.12 -16.83 -9.74
N ALA A 157 4.35 -16.32 -9.53
CA ALA A 157 4.65 -14.91 -9.29
C ALA A 157 4.96 -14.16 -10.61
N TRP A 158 5.48 -12.96 -10.48
CA TRP A 158 5.94 -12.11 -11.58
C TRP A 158 7.39 -11.71 -11.35
N PRO A 159 8.15 -11.38 -12.41
CA PRO A 159 9.42 -10.68 -12.24
C PRO A 159 9.20 -9.41 -11.41
N TRP A 160 10.10 -9.13 -10.47
CA TRP A 160 9.97 -7.99 -9.58
C TRP A 160 11.33 -7.35 -9.35
N LEU A 161 11.38 -6.00 -9.30
CA LEU A 161 12.62 -5.26 -9.11
C LEU A 161 13.38 -5.74 -7.87
N SER A 162 14.67 -6.07 -8.08
CA SER A 162 15.60 -6.54 -7.06
C SER A 162 16.85 -5.65 -7.07
N LEU A 163 16.74 -4.47 -6.45
CA LEU A 163 17.76 -3.42 -6.43
C LEU A 163 18.44 -3.29 -5.06
N ASP A 164 18.21 -4.27 -4.16
CA ASP A 164 18.63 -4.22 -2.75
C ASP A 164 18.12 -2.96 -2.03
N LEU A 165 16.86 -2.59 -2.27
CA LEU A 165 16.20 -1.44 -1.67
C LEU A 165 14.94 -1.87 -0.91
N ASN A 166 15.00 -1.76 0.42
CA ASN A 166 13.84 -1.98 1.29
C ASN A 166 12.79 -0.88 1.07
N PRO A 167 11.51 -1.18 1.26
CA PRO A 167 10.91 -2.50 1.51
C PRO A 167 10.40 -3.19 0.23
N TYR A 168 10.52 -2.58 -0.95
CA TYR A 168 9.78 -2.98 -2.14
C TYR A 168 10.63 -3.62 -3.25
N GLU A 169 11.96 -3.52 -3.18
CA GLU A 169 12.88 -3.86 -4.26
C GLU A 169 14.05 -4.72 -3.76
N MET A 170 13.73 -5.64 -2.83
CA MET A 170 14.64 -6.67 -2.32
C MET A 170 14.43 -7.98 -3.10
N PRO A 171 15.35 -8.95 -3.03
CA PRO A 171 15.17 -10.26 -3.65
C PRO A 171 13.88 -10.99 -3.22
N ASP A 172 13.45 -10.81 -1.98
CA ASP A 172 12.20 -11.36 -1.43
C ASP A 172 10.97 -10.51 -1.75
N SER A 173 11.13 -9.31 -2.29
CA SER A 173 10.01 -8.44 -2.69
C SER A 173 9.22 -8.98 -3.89
N GLN A 174 9.68 -10.05 -4.55
CA GLN A 174 8.88 -10.79 -5.50
C GLN A 174 7.60 -11.34 -4.87
N PHE A 175 7.66 -11.73 -3.59
CA PHE A 175 6.47 -12.13 -2.83
C PHE A 175 5.53 -10.95 -2.58
N TYR A 176 6.07 -9.78 -2.23
CA TYR A 176 5.29 -8.54 -2.12
C TYR A 176 4.53 -8.27 -3.43
N GLY A 177 5.21 -8.35 -4.57
CA GLY A 177 4.59 -8.19 -5.89
C GLY A 177 3.48 -9.20 -6.16
N ALA A 178 3.66 -10.46 -5.78
CA ALA A 178 2.63 -11.49 -5.89
C ALA A 178 1.43 -11.22 -4.97
N ALA A 179 1.65 -10.71 -3.75
CA ALA A 179 0.57 -10.30 -2.86
C ALA A 179 -0.22 -9.10 -3.44
N MET A 180 0.46 -8.14 -4.06
CA MET A 180 -0.19 -7.03 -4.78
C MET A 180 -0.97 -7.51 -6.01
N ALA A 181 -0.48 -8.54 -6.72
CA ALA A 181 -1.23 -9.18 -7.80
C ALA A 181 -2.48 -9.91 -7.28
N ALA A 182 -2.40 -10.57 -6.12
CA ALA A 182 -3.56 -11.16 -5.46
C ALA A 182 -4.61 -10.08 -5.07
N LEU A 183 -4.15 -8.93 -4.58
CA LEU A 183 -5.02 -7.79 -4.31
C LEU A 183 -5.68 -7.26 -5.61
N ALA A 184 -4.94 -7.21 -6.72
CA ALA A 184 -5.48 -6.84 -8.03
C ALA A 184 -6.59 -7.80 -8.47
N VAL A 185 -6.33 -9.10 -8.42
CA VAL A 185 -7.31 -10.16 -8.74
C VAL A 185 -8.54 -10.05 -7.84
N GLY A 186 -8.35 -9.81 -6.56
CA GLY A 186 -9.45 -9.64 -5.60
C GLY A 186 -10.36 -8.44 -5.89
N ASN A 187 -9.84 -7.40 -6.55
CA ASN A 187 -10.62 -6.25 -7.01
C ASN A 187 -11.29 -6.46 -8.39
N ALA A 188 -10.95 -7.52 -9.10
CA ALA A 188 -11.63 -7.86 -10.35
C ALA A 188 -13.03 -8.44 -10.09
N PRO A 189 -14.01 -8.27 -11.02
CA PRO A 189 -15.34 -8.85 -10.91
C PRO A 189 -15.30 -10.36 -10.67
N ALA A 190 -16.24 -10.88 -9.89
CA ALA A 190 -16.33 -12.30 -9.57
C ALA A 190 -16.44 -13.18 -10.82
N GLY A 191 -17.23 -12.75 -11.83
CA GLY A 191 -17.38 -13.46 -13.10
C GLY A 191 -16.05 -13.65 -13.84
N TYR A 192 -15.25 -12.60 -13.93
CA TYR A 192 -13.91 -12.67 -14.53
C TYR A 192 -13.00 -13.70 -13.83
N ARG A 193 -13.02 -13.73 -12.49
CA ARG A 193 -12.22 -14.69 -11.71
C ARG A 193 -12.62 -16.15 -11.92
N GLN A 194 -13.83 -16.41 -12.42
CA GLN A 194 -14.33 -17.75 -12.73
C GLN A 194 -13.96 -18.26 -14.14
N GLU A 195 -13.43 -17.40 -15.00
CA GLU A 195 -12.98 -17.80 -16.32
C GLU A 195 -11.88 -18.90 -16.22
N PRO A 196 -11.95 -19.99 -17.03
CA PRO A 196 -11.06 -21.15 -16.87
C PRO A 196 -9.56 -20.80 -16.89
N ASN A 197 -9.13 -19.91 -17.80
CA ASN A 197 -7.75 -19.49 -17.91
C ASN A 197 -7.31 -18.64 -16.73
N VAL A 198 -8.19 -17.77 -16.22
CA VAL A 198 -7.94 -16.93 -15.05
C VAL A 198 -7.81 -17.80 -13.80
N ARG A 199 -8.74 -18.75 -13.59
CA ARG A 199 -8.69 -19.71 -12.48
C ARG A 199 -7.37 -20.46 -12.43
N LYS A 200 -6.86 -20.93 -13.58
CA LYS A 200 -5.56 -21.64 -13.66
C LYS A 200 -4.41 -20.73 -13.20
N SER A 201 -4.38 -19.50 -13.64
CA SER A 201 -3.37 -18.51 -13.27
C SER A 201 -3.46 -18.11 -11.79
N VAL A 202 -4.69 -17.93 -11.26
CA VAL A 202 -4.94 -17.65 -9.84
C VAL A 202 -4.51 -18.84 -8.98
N ALA A 203 -4.78 -20.08 -9.40
CA ALA A 203 -4.32 -21.28 -8.69
C ALA A 203 -2.78 -21.33 -8.61
N ALA A 204 -2.07 -20.98 -9.68
CA ALA A 204 -0.61 -20.88 -9.68
C ALA A 204 -0.09 -19.79 -8.73
N LEU A 205 -0.75 -18.63 -8.69
CA LEU A 205 -0.46 -17.55 -7.75
C LEU A 205 -0.65 -18.01 -6.30
N ASN A 206 -1.81 -18.58 -5.97
CA ASN A 206 -2.10 -19.07 -4.62
C ASN A 206 -1.10 -20.14 -4.17
N ALA A 207 -0.71 -21.04 -5.09
CA ALA A 207 0.31 -22.06 -4.81
C ALA A 207 1.70 -21.43 -4.53
N TYR A 208 2.08 -20.36 -5.23
CA TYR A 208 3.30 -19.61 -4.94
C TYR A 208 3.23 -18.97 -3.55
N LEU A 209 2.17 -18.22 -3.28
CA LEU A 209 1.98 -17.54 -2.00
C LEU A 209 1.99 -18.51 -0.82
N ALA A 210 1.33 -19.67 -0.95
CA ALA A 210 1.28 -20.66 0.09
C ALA A 210 2.66 -21.25 0.43
N ARG A 211 3.48 -21.60 -0.58
CA ARG A 211 4.79 -22.23 -0.33
C ARG A 211 5.88 -21.24 0.08
N ALA A 212 5.75 -19.95 -0.27
CA ALA A 212 6.78 -18.95 0.01
C ALA A 212 6.51 -18.13 1.27
N ARG A 213 5.27 -18.17 1.81
CA ARG A 213 4.77 -17.30 2.90
C ARG A 213 5.62 -17.38 4.16
N ASP A 214 5.93 -18.57 4.62
CA ASP A 214 6.53 -18.76 5.96
C ASP A 214 7.98 -18.27 6.04
N ALA A 215 8.63 -18.09 4.89
CA ALA A 215 9.97 -17.51 4.78
C ALA A 215 9.95 -15.97 4.64
N GLN A 216 8.77 -15.36 4.61
CA GLN A 216 8.65 -13.92 4.38
C GLN A 216 8.73 -13.09 5.66
N PRO A 217 9.31 -11.87 5.61
CA PRO A 217 9.19 -10.91 6.70
C PRO A 217 7.72 -10.60 7.00
N LEU A 218 7.44 -10.16 8.22
CA LEU A 218 6.08 -9.82 8.62
C LEU A 218 5.46 -8.76 7.69
N HIS A 219 6.25 -7.81 7.22
CA HIS A 219 5.84 -6.81 6.22
C HIS A 219 5.13 -7.45 5.02
N ASN A 220 5.75 -8.43 4.39
CA ASN A 220 5.21 -9.07 3.19
C ASN A 220 3.98 -9.93 3.52
N ARG A 221 3.95 -10.55 4.70
CA ARG A 221 2.78 -11.31 5.18
C ARG A 221 1.59 -10.41 5.51
N ILE A 222 1.82 -9.18 5.99
CA ILE A 222 0.79 -8.15 6.19
C ILE A 222 0.17 -7.75 4.85
N VAL A 223 0.97 -7.57 3.79
CA VAL A 223 0.45 -7.24 2.46
C VAL A 223 -0.35 -8.41 1.87
N LEU A 224 0.07 -9.67 2.11
CA LEU A 224 -0.73 -10.83 1.74
C LEU A 224 -2.04 -10.90 2.54
N LEU A 225 -2.02 -10.59 3.83
CA LEU A 225 -3.21 -10.49 4.67
C LEU A 225 -4.20 -9.45 4.11
N TRP A 226 -3.69 -8.30 3.67
CA TRP A 226 -4.51 -7.30 2.97
C TRP A 226 -5.13 -7.87 1.69
N ALA A 227 -4.34 -8.54 0.85
CA ALA A 227 -4.84 -9.18 -0.36
C ALA A 227 -5.95 -10.20 -0.06
N ALA A 228 -5.82 -10.96 1.03
CA ALA A 228 -6.80 -11.97 1.45
C ALA A 228 -8.17 -11.37 1.82
N THR A 229 -8.27 -10.08 2.14
CA THR A 229 -9.57 -9.40 2.33
C THR A 229 -10.40 -9.35 1.04
N ARG A 230 -9.76 -9.48 -0.12
CA ARG A 230 -10.39 -9.41 -1.45
C ARG A 230 -10.31 -10.73 -2.21
N LEU A 231 -9.29 -11.54 -1.92
CA LEU A 231 -9.07 -12.88 -2.48
C LEU A 231 -8.81 -13.87 -1.33
N PRO A 232 -9.84 -14.36 -0.63
CA PRO A 232 -9.69 -15.16 0.59
C PRO A 232 -8.80 -16.39 0.42
N ASP A 233 -8.84 -17.04 -0.76
CA ASP A 233 -8.05 -18.22 -1.07
C ASP A 233 -6.53 -17.96 -1.18
N ALA A 234 -6.11 -16.68 -1.22
CA ALA A 234 -4.68 -16.33 -1.25
C ALA A 234 -3.98 -16.61 0.08
N MET A 235 -4.72 -16.65 1.20
CA MET A 235 -4.16 -16.92 2.52
C MET A 235 -5.14 -17.75 3.36
N PRO A 236 -4.78 -19.00 3.74
CA PRO A 236 -5.64 -19.84 4.58
C PRO A 236 -5.97 -19.20 5.91
N GLU A 237 -7.16 -19.49 6.45
CA GLU A 237 -7.67 -18.85 7.68
C GLU A 237 -6.71 -19.02 8.88
N ALA A 238 -6.12 -20.20 9.06
CA ALA A 238 -5.14 -20.42 10.13
C ALA A 238 -3.93 -19.48 10.02
N ALA A 239 -3.43 -19.27 8.78
CA ALA A 239 -2.32 -18.35 8.53
C ALA A 239 -2.73 -16.88 8.72
N ARG A 240 -3.96 -16.51 8.36
CA ARG A 240 -4.51 -15.16 8.64
C ARG A 240 -4.54 -14.90 10.14
N ARG A 241 -5.12 -15.81 10.93
CA ARG A 241 -5.18 -15.68 12.39
C ARG A 241 -3.79 -15.59 13.01
N SER A 242 -2.86 -16.46 12.64
CA SER A 242 -1.49 -16.41 13.14
C SER A 242 -0.78 -15.10 12.81
N THR A 243 -0.97 -14.57 11.59
CA THR A 243 -0.37 -13.29 11.19
C THR A 243 -1.00 -12.11 11.97
N ILE A 244 -2.32 -12.10 12.18
CA ILE A 244 -3.01 -11.09 12.99
C ILE A 244 -2.51 -11.13 14.44
N GLU A 245 -2.35 -12.33 15.00
CA GLU A 245 -1.82 -12.51 16.35
C GLU A 245 -0.39 -11.97 16.48
N GLU A 246 0.49 -12.29 15.53
CA GLU A 246 1.87 -11.77 15.48
C GLU A 246 1.89 -10.24 15.36
N ILE A 247 1.04 -9.66 14.52
CA ILE A 247 0.87 -8.19 14.44
C ILE A 247 0.55 -7.62 15.82
N TRP A 248 -0.42 -8.19 16.52
CA TRP A 248 -0.80 -7.70 17.84
C TRP A 248 0.29 -7.90 18.89
N GLN A 249 1.08 -8.95 18.83
CA GLN A 249 2.20 -9.19 19.75
C GLN A 249 3.31 -8.15 19.60
N THR A 250 3.46 -7.57 18.43
CA THR A 250 4.51 -6.58 18.13
C THR A 250 4.09 -5.13 18.31
N GLN A 251 2.82 -4.86 18.67
CA GLN A 251 2.37 -3.50 18.95
C GLN A 251 3.09 -2.91 20.16
N GLN A 252 3.66 -1.73 20.00
CA GLN A 252 4.40 -1.02 21.04
C GLN A 252 3.44 -0.45 22.12
N PRO A 253 3.94 -0.18 23.35
CA PRO A 253 3.12 0.39 24.42
C PRO A 253 2.44 1.72 24.10
N ASP A 254 3.05 2.52 23.21
CA ASP A 254 2.49 3.79 22.72
C ASP A 254 1.36 3.62 21.69
N GLY A 255 1.11 2.40 21.22
CA GLY A 255 0.07 2.04 20.26
C GLY A 255 0.54 1.87 18.82
N GLY A 256 1.77 2.27 18.49
CA GLY A 256 2.35 2.13 17.15
C GLY A 256 3.05 0.79 16.91
N TRP A 257 3.72 0.66 15.76
CA TRP A 257 4.61 -0.45 15.39
C TRP A 257 5.96 0.08 14.94
N SER A 258 7.02 -0.64 15.29
CA SER A 258 8.38 -0.32 14.85
C SER A 258 8.66 -0.93 13.48
N LEU A 259 9.62 -0.36 12.73
CA LEU A 259 10.13 -0.99 11.50
C LEU A 259 10.73 -2.35 11.80
N ASP A 260 11.50 -2.50 12.88
CA ASP A 260 12.18 -3.74 13.25
C ASP A 260 11.21 -4.91 13.39
N SER A 261 9.99 -4.64 13.90
CA SER A 261 8.97 -5.68 14.06
C SER A 261 8.41 -6.21 12.73
N LEU A 262 8.58 -5.48 11.65
CA LEU A 262 8.11 -5.87 10.30
C LEU A 262 9.18 -6.58 9.46
N GLY A 263 10.45 -6.57 9.93
CA GLY A 263 11.60 -7.16 9.25
C GLY A 263 11.67 -8.70 9.30
N PRO A 264 12.84 -9.26 9.07
CA PRO A 264 14.15 -8.60 9.02
C PRO A 264 14.35 -7.70 7.80
N TRP A 265 15.18 -6.65 7.98
CA TRP A 265 15.57 -5.73 6.93
C TRP A 265 17.07 -5.85 6.64
N HIS A 266 17.48 -5.50 5.43
CA HIS A 266 18.88 -5.49 5.01
C HIS A 266 19.31 -4.07 4.66
N PRO A 267 19.49 -3.19 5.68
CA PRO A 267 19.90 -1.81 5.43
C PRO A 267 21.34 -1.76 4.90
N ARG A 268 21.59 -0.81 4.01
CA ARG A 268 22.95 -0.53 3.56
C ARG A 268 23.72 0.23 4.66
N GLU A 269 25.05 0.22 4.57
CA GLU A 269 25.90 1.01 5.46
C GLU A 269 25.48 2.50 5.44
N GLY A 270 25.34 3.10 6.63
CA GLY A 270 24.90 4.49 6.79
C GLY A 270 23.40 4.71 6.66
N ALA A 271 22.57 3.65 6.58
CA ALA A 271 21.14 3.82 6.65
C ALA A 271 20.70 4.41 8.00
N PRO A 272 19.70 5.31 8.02
CA PRO A 272 19.12 5.79 9.27
C PRO A 272 18.58 4.63 10.10
N VAL A 273 18.82 4.67 11.42
CA VAL A 273 18.26 3.70 12.37
C VAL A 273 16.98 4.26 12.97
N SER A 274 15.85 3.66 12.64
CA SER A 274 14.58 3.97 13.27
C SER A 274 14.43 3.16 14.57
N LYS A 275 14.16 3.83 15.68
CA LYS A 275 13.89 3.20 16.98
C LYS A 275 12.45 3.50 17.41
N GLY A 276 11.79 2.50 18.03
CA GLY A 276 10.42 2.64 18.49
C GLY A 276 9.41 2.67 17.35
N SER A 277 8.21 3.17 17.66
CA SER A 277 7.12 3.25 16.68
C SER A 277 7.46 4.16 15.51
N ASN A 278 7.08 3.74 14.31
CA ASN A 278 7.42 4.38 13.05
C ASN A 278 6.16 4.65 12.22
N CYS A 279 6.07 5.82 11.59
CA CYS A 279 4.85 6.22 10.86
C CYS A 279 4.54 5.31 9.67
N TYR A 280 5.56 4.80 8.96
CA TYR A 280 5.35 3.85 7.87
C TYR A 280 4.80 2.51 8.38
N ALA A 281 5.47 1.93 9.39
CA ALA A 281 5.06 0.66 9.96
C ALA A 281 3.66 0.75 10.57
N THR A 282 3.40 1.77 11.39
CA THR A 282 2.10 1.98 12.02
C THR A 282 0.99 2.23 10.99
N GLY A 283 1.26 3.07 9.99
CA GLY A 283 0.31 3.37 8.92
C GLY A 283 -0.06 2.13 8.09
N LEU A 284 0.94 1.34 7.66
CA LEU A 284 0.71 0.10 6.91
C LEU A 284 -0.10 -0.90 7.73
N VAL A 285 0.32 -1.18 8.96
CA VAL A 285 -0.36 -2.16 9.82
C VAL A 285 -1.80 -1.72 10.11
N ALA A 286 -2.00 -0.47 10.53
CA ALA A 286 -3.32 0.05 10.83
C ALA A 286 -4.23 0.01 9.60
N SER A 287 -3.74 0.40 8.40
CA SER A 287 -4.55 0.38 7.17
C SER A 287 -5.01 -1.03 6.79
N VAL A 288 -4.18 -2.05 7.04
CA VAL A 288 -4.55 -3.45 6.77
C VAL A 288 -5.53 -3.95 7.83
N LEU A 289 -5.30 -3.67 9.11
CA LEU A 289 -6.22 -4.06 10.17
C LEU A 289 -7.60 -3.41 10.02
N GLU A 290 -7.65 -2.15 9.55
CA GLU A 290 -8.90 -1.47 9.20
C GLU A 290 -9.69 -2.18 8.09
N ALA A 291 -9.01 -2.83 7.17
CA ALA A 291 -9.65 -3.56 6.08
C ALA A 291 -10.19 -4.94 6.49
N LEU A 292 -9.82 -5.46 7.67
CA LEU A 292 -10.17 -6.79 8.14
C LEU A 292 -11.49 -6.78 8.92
N PRO A 293 -12.50 -7.60 8.56
CA PRO A 293 -13.70 -7.76 9.35
C PRO A 293 -13.42 -8.28 10.77
N GLU A 294 -12.48 -9.21 10.90
CA GLU A 294 -12.14 -9.89 12.14
C GLU A 294 -11.63 -8.96 13.26
N THR A 295 -11.03 -7.83 12.90
CA THR A 295 -10.54 -6.85 13.87
C THR A 295 -11.65 -5.97 14.44
N ARG A 296 -12.82 -5.99 13.82
CA ARG A 296 -13.99 -5.16 14.18
C ARG A 296 -14.98 -5.90 15.08
N GLU A 297 -14.85 -7.21 15.21
CA GLU A 297 -15.77 -8.06 15.97
C GLU A 297 -15.32 -8.31 17.41
N VAL A 298 -14.11 -7.84 17.78
CA VAL A 298 -13.51 -8.09 19.10
C VAL A 298 -13.16 -6.76 19.76
N ASP A 299 -13.84 -6.39 20.83
CA ASP A 299 -13.67 -5.13 21.58
C ASP A 299 -12.21 -4.82 21.93
N ALA A 300 -11.44 -5.84 22.33
CA ALA A 300 -10.03 -5.67 22.67
C ALA A 300 -9.16 -5.32 21.45
N ALA A 301 -9.45 -5.87 20.26
CA ALA A 301 -8.75 -5.55 19.02
C ALA A 301 -9.11 -4.14 18.57
N ASP A 302 -10.38 -3.75 18.66
CA ASP A 302 -10.85 -2.40 18.31
C ASP A 302 -10.19 -1.34 19.21
N ALA A 303 -10.08 -1.58 20.53
CA ALA A 303 -9.38 -0.69 21.45
C ALA A 303 -7.88 -0.55 21.16
N ARG A 304 -7.22 -1.60 20.68
CA ARG A 304 -5.80 -1.57 20.28
C ARG A 304 -5.61 -0.82 18.97
N LEU A 305 -6.53 -0.99 18.02
CA LEU A 305 -6.53 -0.26 16.75
C LEU A 305 -6.78 1.24 16.99
N ALA A 306 -7.74 1.59 17.86
CA ALA A 306 -7.99 2.99 18.26
C ALA A 306 -6.75 3.67 18.88
N ARG A 307 -5.88 2.93 19.57
CA ARG A 307 -4.59 3.48 20.05
C ARG A 307 -3.62 3.77 18.91
N ALA A 308 -3.58 2.90 17.89
CA ALA A 308 -2.75 3.12 16.72
C ALA A 308 -3.23 4.34 15.91
N GLU A 309 -4.54 4.49 15.75
CA GLU A 309 -5.15 5.67 15.13
C GLU A 309 -4.78 6.95 15.88
N ALA A 310 -4.94 6.94 17.22
CA ALA A 310 -4.57 8.08 18.04
C ALA A 310 -3.07 8.40 17.97
N TRP A 311 -2.23 7.36 17.87
CA TRP A 311 -0.81 7.53 17.64
C TRP A 311 -0.55 8.22 16.30
N LEU A 312 -1.16 7.75 15.22
CA LEU A 312 -1.04 8.38 13.89
C LEU A 312 -1.55 9.82 13.91
N GLU A 313 -2.71 10.11 14.50
CA GLU A 313 -3.25 11.47 14.62
C GLU A 313 -2.27 12.43 15.31
N SER A 314 -1.57 11.95 16.34
CA SER A 314 -0.61 12.76 17.10
C SER A 314 0.72 12.99 16.37
N HIS A 315 1.04 12.17 15.37
CA HIS A 315 2.31 12.21 14.64
C HIS A 315 2.22 12.86 13.25
N GLN A 316 1.06 13.40 12.87
CA GLN A 316 0.97 14.21 11.66
C GLN A 316 1.69 15.55 11.85
N ASP A 317 2.55 15.94 10.93
CA ASP A 317 3.08 17.29 10.86
C ASP A 317 1.92 18.30 10.67
N ARG A 318 1.74 19.17 11.62
CA ARG A 318 0.60 20.10 11.68
C ARG A 318 0.65 21.23 10.66
N GLN A 319 1.79 21.46 10.02
CA GLN A 319 1.99 22.50 9.00
C GLN A 319 2.04 21.90 7.60
N ALA A 320 2.82 20.85 7.41
CA ALA A 320 3.05 20.25 6.10
C ALA A 320 2.15 19.05 5.79
N GLY A 321 1.47 18.46 6.79
CA GLY A 321 0.45 17.42 6.62
C GLY A 321 0.96 16.00 6.41
N TYR A 322 2.28 15.77 6.40
CA TYR A 322 2.87 14.46 6.22
C TYR A 322 3.07 13.71 7.55
N TRP A 323 3.39 12.42 7.45
CA TRP A 323 3.95 11.60 8.52
C TRP A 323 5.41 11.32 8.22
N ALA A 324 6.27 11.64 9.19
CA ALA A 324 7.72 11.53 9.03
C ALA A 324 8.16 10.06 8.89
N ALA A 325 9.00 9.79 7.92
CA ALA A 325 9.74 8.54 7.80
C ALA A 325 11.05 8.79 7.06
N GLU A 326 12.09 8.11 7.52
CA GLU A 326 13.41 8.16 6.92
C GLU A 326 13.63 6.96 5.99
N SER A 327 14.60 7.10 5.08
CA SER A 327 14.99 6.00 4.20
C SER A 327 15.48 4.79 4.99
N MET A 328 15.04 3.60 4.60
CA MET A 328 15.51 2.33 5.15
C MET A 328 16.85 1.85 4.54
N ASN A 329 17.38 2.57 3.55
CA ASN A 329 18.48 2.06 2.73
C ASN A 329 19.76 2.86 2.87
N LYS A 330 19.69 4.17 2.75
CA LYS A 330 20.83 5.11 2.86
C LYS A 330 20.33 6.53 3.14
N GLN A 331 21.23 7.40 3.53
CA GLN A 331 20.93 8.83 3.52
C GLN A 331 20.94 9.36 2.10
N TYR A 332 19.89 10.04 1.72
CA TYR A 332 19.80 10.78 0.46
C TYR A 332 20.09 12.26 0.69
N PRO A 333 20.56 12.99 -0.31
CA PRO A 333 20.76 14.43 -0.18
C PRO A 333 19.46 15.11 0.28
N PRO A 334 19.52 16.00 1.28
CA PRO A 334 18.34 16.75 1.72
C PRO A 334 17.67 17.47 0.56
N GLY A 335 16.33 17.37 0.48
CA GLY A 335 15.56 18.00 -0.58
C GLY A 335 15.52 17.24 -1.91
N SER A 336 16.26 16.14 -2.06
CA SER A 336 16.10 15.26 -3.23
C SER A 336 14.73 14.56 -3.21
N ILE A 337 14.26 14.14 -4.38
CA ILE A 337 12.98 13.42 -4.50
C ILE A 337 13.04 12.10 -3.74
N GLU A 338 14.16 11.39 -3.84
CA GLU A 338 14.39 10.11 -3.21
C GLU A 338 14.37 10.19 -1.67
N ALA A 339 14.84 11.29 -1.09
CA ALA A 339 14.81 11.54 0.36
C ALA A 339 13.38 11.53 0.93
N SER A 340 12.38 11.71 0.09
CA SER A 340 10.97 11.74 0.48
C SER A 340 10.21 10.43 0.25
N PHE A 341 10.79 9.42 -0.41
CA PHE A 341 10.08 8.20 -0.79
C PHE A 341 9.42 7.48 0.39
N MET A 342 10.15 7.29 1.49
CA MET A 342 9.57 6.64 2.67
C MET A 342 8.54 7.52 3.38
N ARG A 343 8.71 8.83 3.37
CA ARG A 343 7.74 9.78 3.90
C ARG A 343 6.47 9.82 3.05
N ASP A 344 6.58 9.68 1.72
CA ASP A 344 5.44 9.57 0.81
C ASP A 344 4.62 8.31 1.15
N ALA A 345 5.29 7.17 1.31
CA ALA A 345 4.65 5.91 1.68
C ALA A 345 4.03 5.96 3.09
N ALA A 346 4.76 6.50 4.08
CA ALA A 346 4.25 6.66 5.44
C ALA A 346 3.01 7.57 5.48
N THR A 347 3.05 8.69 4.76
CA THR A 347 1.90 9.61 4.67
C THR A 347 0.71 8.94 4.00
N ALA A 348 0.93 8.19 2.93
CA ALA A 348 -0.14 7.50 2.23
C ALA A 348 -0.80 6.44 3.11
N PHE A 349 -0.04 5.56 3.76
CA PHE A 349 -0.61 4.52 4.62
C PHE A 349 -1.26 5.09 5.88
N ALA A 350 -0.68 6.09 6.53
CA ALA A 350 -1.30 6.76 7.66
C ALA A 350 -2.63 7.43 7.28
N ALA A 351 -2.64 8.15 6.16
CA ALA A 351 -3.86 8.79 5.66
C ALA A 351 -4.92 7.77 5.22
N LEU A 352 -4.51 6.62 4.65
CA LEU A 352 -5.42 5.52 4.32
C LEU A 352 -6.06 4.95 5.58
N ALA A 353 -5.26 4.59 6.61
CA ALA A 353 -5.74 4.05 7.86
C ALA A 353 -6.77 4.99 8.51
N LEU A 354 -6.43 6.27 8.67
CA LEU A 354 -7.30 7.25 9.30
C LEU A 354 -8.56 7.57 8.46
N SER A 355 -8.47 7.44 7.13
CA SER A 355 -9.64 7.59 6.25
C SER A 355 -10.61 6.42 6.38
N GLU A 356 -10.11 5.19 6.49
CA GLU A 356 -10.94 3.99 6.70
C GLU A 356 -11.59 4.02 8.10
N ALA A 357 -10.85 4.44 9.14
CA ALA A 357 -11.36 4.64 10.49
C ALA A 357 -12.51 5.67 10.52
N ALA A 358 -12.34 6.81 9.84
CA ALA A 358 -13.41 7.81 9.73
C ALA A 358 -14.67 7.27 9.02
N GLY A 359 -14.50 6.38 8.04
CA GLY A 359 -15.61 5.71 7.36
C GLY A 359 -16.39 4.72 8.23
N ARG A 360 -15.80 4.22 9.34
CA ARG A 360 -16.48 3.37 10.34
C ARG A 360 -17.45 4.15 11.20
N THR A 361 -17.03 5.31 11.68
CA THR A 361 -17.80 6.14 12.60
C THR A 361 -18.99 6.83 11.93
N ALA A 362 -19.01 6.88 10.60
CA ALA A 362 -20.07 7.50 9.81
C ALA A 362 -21.21 6.53 9.41
N LYS A 363 -21.10 5.25 9.73
CA LYS A 363 -22.12 4.21 9.51
C LYS A 363 -22.85 3.89 10.80
#